data_809ecaef431cf18a8102f04d23c8644c
#
_entry.id   809ecaef431cf18a8102f04d23c8644c
#
_cell.length_a   1.000
_cell.length_b   1.000
_cell.length_c   1.000
_cell.angle_alpha   90.00
_cell.angle_beta   90.00
_cell.angle_gamma   90.00
#
_symmetry.space_group_name_H-M   'P 1'
#
loop_
_entity.id
_entity.type
_entity.pdbx_description
1 polymer ?
#
loop_
_entity_poly.entity_id
_entity_poly.type
_entity_poly.pdbx_seq_one_letter_code
_entity_poly.pdbx_strand_id
1 'polypeptide(L)'
;MSNDIGTEPKRAVDAEAESSAAAPGEKTAAESTAQAAKTPRTLSIRLSTVATVAAGVALIVPAAVFGSLWLSARGDLRDRDDRAAAQQHAEQVATDYAVGASNIDYRNVGAWIGKLKAGTSPQLAGKFDATAPKLQEILVPLKWTSSATPIAAKVMNNENGVYKVDVFLDVNSTSAQTPQGAQTTVTYTVDVDPGSGWKVTDVGGMAGALPKQ
;
A
#
# COMPACT_ATOMS: atom_id res chain seq x y z
N MET A 1 -1.00 25.31 40.92
CA MET A 1 -1.67 24.58 42.00
C MET A 1 -1.47 23.13 41.67
N SER A 2 -0.37 22.59 42.12
CA SER A 2 -0.24 21.89 43.43
C SER A 2 -1.07 20.64 43.41
N ASN A 3 -0.62 19.53 43.60
CA ASN A 3 0.39 18.82 44.39
C ASN A 3 0.02 17.35 44.23
N ASP A 4 0.73 16.37 44.36
CA ASP A 4 1.97 16.05 45.05
C ASP A 4 1.94 14.54 45.34
N ILE A 5 3.06 13.89 45.11
CA ILE A 5 3.81 13.09 46.08
C ILE A 5 3.08 11.85 46.65
N GLY A 6 3.61 10.68 46.54
CA GLY A 6 4.81 10.11 47.06
C GLY A 6 4.54 8.63 47.33
N THR A 7 5.39 7.84 47.25
CA THR A 7 6.55 7.47 48.07
C THR A 7 6.51 5.97 48.40
N GLU A 8 7.51 5.29 47.96
CA GLU A 8 8.19 4.15 48.60
C GLU A 8 8.42 4.42 50.10
N PRO A 9 8.81 3.52 50.93
CA PRO A 9 9.61 2.32 50.73
C PRO A 9 9.49 1.20 51.81
N LYS A 10 10.33 0.20 51.62
CA LYS A 10 11.19 -0.41 52.68
C LYS A 10 10.79 -1.71 53.35
N ARG A 11 11.67 -2.63 53.14
CA ARG A 11 12.68 -3.27 54.05
C ARG A 11 12.16 -4.38 54.94
N ALA A 12 12.75 -5.53 54.75
CA ALA A 12 13.92 -6.15 55.45
C ALA A 12 13.45 -6.96 56.68
N VAL A 13 13.93 -8.01 57.05
CA VAL A 13 15.23 -8.54 57.44
C VAL A 13 14.99 -9.95 58.01
N ASP A 14 15.96 -10.81 57.78
CA ASP A 14 16.68 -11.69 58.71
C ASP A 14 15.86 -12.72 59.54
N ALA A 15 16.31 -13.86 59.84
CA ALA A 15 17.61 -14.42 60.11
C ALA A 15 17.45 -15.93 60.37
N GLU A 16 18.44 -16.71 60.02
CA GLU A 16 19.33 -17.50 60.90
C GLU A 16 18.65 -18.43 61.89
N ALA A 17 19.01 -19.62 62.04
CA ALA A 17 20.21 -20.28 62.43
C ALA A 17 19.96 -21.77 62.71
N GLU A 18 20.88 -22.53 62.37
CA GLU A 18 21.73 -23.45 63.16
C GLU A 18 21.03 -24.66 63.79
N SER A 19 21.56 -25.78 63.58
CA SER A 19 22.64 -26.49 64.21
C SER A 19 22.29 -27.92 64.55
N SER A 20 23.14 -28.76 64.15
CA SER A 20 23.97 -29.70 64.88
C SER A 20 23.50 -31.12 65.09
N ALA A 21 24.28 -31.96 64.49
CA ALA A 21 25.11 -33.05 65.04
C ALA A 21 24.45 -34.31 65.60
N ALA A 22 24.79 -35.44 65.12
CA ALA A 22 25.75 -36.40 65.67
C ALA A 22 25.35 -37.82 65.28
N ALA A 23 26.30 -38.52 64.68
CA ALA A 23 26.37 -39.98 64.62
C ALA A 23 26.69 -40.57 66.00
N PRO A 24 26.93 -41.84 66.27
CA PRO A 24 27.09 -43.02 65.40
C PRO A 24 26.51 -44.32 65.98
N GLY A 25 26.79 -45.47 65.29
CA GLY A 25 26.76 -46.83 65.86
C GLY A 25 26.01 -47.82 65.01
N GLU A 26 26.64 -48.60 64.35
CA GLU A 26 27.42 -49.85 64.41
C GLU A 26 26.59 -51.14 64.37
N LYS A 27 26.95 -51.95 63.34
CA LYS A 27 26.97 -53.43 63.23
C LYS A 27 25.63 -54.20 63.26
N THR A 28 25.37 -55.11 62.38
CA THR A 28 25.95 -56.39 62.14
C THR A 28 25.11 -57.23 61.17
N ALA A 29 25.77 -57.79 60.22
CA ALA A 29 25.69 -59.09 59.56
C ALA A 29 24.35 -59.74 59.20
N ALA A 30 24.44 -60.25 58.03
CA ALA A 30 24.09 -61.55 57.49
C ALA A 30 22.67 -61.79 56.98
N GLU A 31 22.62 -62.18 55.80
CA GLU A 31 22.28 -63.44 55.14
C GLU A 31 21.30 -63.31 53.94
N SER A 32 21.89 -63.64 52.84
CA SER A 32 21.39 -64.36 51.67
C SER A 32 19.90 -64.55 51.53
N THR A 33 19.37 -64.06 50.45
CA THR A 33 18.56 -64.83 49.48
C THR A 33 18.52 -64.17 48.10
N ALA A 34 18.87 -64.93 47.12
CA ALA A 34 18.86 -64.59 45.73
C ALA A 34 17.46 -64.25 45.24
N GLN A 35 17.32 -63.08 44.67
CA GLN A 35 16.15 -62.78 43.85
C GLN A 35 16.60 -62.06 42.58
N ALA A 36 16.26 -62.70 41.47
CA ALA A 36 16.62 -62.25 40.12
C ALA A 36 16.40 -60.79 39.86
N ALA A 37 17.48 -60.06 39.67
CA ALA A 37 17.45 -58.67 39.22
C ALA A 37 17.06 -58.68 37.74
N LYS A 38 15.86 -58.15 37.49
CA LYS A 38 15.50 -57.64 36.17
C LYS A 38 16.40 -56.45 35.88
N THR A 39 17.36 -56.62 34.99
CA THR A 39 18.21 -55.54 34.49
C THR A 39 17.36 -54.50 33.81
N PRO A 40 17.37 -53.26 34.25
CA PRO A 40 16.78 -52.18 33.46
C PRO A 40 17.63 -52.05 32.19
N ARG A 41 16.99 -52.20 31.04
CA ARG A 41 17.59 -51.83 29.75
C ARG A 41 17.83 -50.32 29.77
N THR A 42 18.99 -49.93 30.18
CA THR A 42 19.48 -48.57 29.95
C THR A 42 19.76 -48.45 28.45
N LEU A 43 18.89 -47.75 27.76
CA LEU A 43 19.18 -47.25 26.42
C LEU A 43 20.35 -46.27 26.56
N SER A 44 21.56 -46.74 26.31
CA SER A 44 22.72 -45.89 26.20
C SER A 44 22.62 -45.09 24.88
N ILE A 45 21.85 -44.03 24.88
CA ILE A 45 21.87 -43.06 23.80
C ILE A 45 23.24 -42.40 23.87
N ARG A 46 24.09 -42.68 22.88
CA ARG A 46 25.42 -42.11 22.78
C ARG A 46 25.26 -40.57 22.77
N LEU A 47 25.85 -39.93 23.75
CA LEU A 47 25.80 -38.48 23.93
C LEU A 47 26.21 -37.70 22.65
N SER A 48 27.07 -38.32 21.81
CA SER A 48 27.47 -37.77 20.51
C SER A 48 26.33 -37.72 19.50
N THR A 49 25.38 -38.70 19.52
CA THR A 49 24.25 -38.70 18.58
C THR A 49 23.21 -37.63 18.95
N VAL A 50 23.01 -37.43 20.27
CA VAL A 50 22.11 -36.34 20.73
C VAL A 50 22.71 -34.98 20.43
N ALA A 51 24.02 -34.81 20.60
CA ALA A 51 24.72 -33.55 20.29
C ALA A 51 24.67 -33.22 18.79
N THR A 52 24.81 -34.21 17.89
CA THR A 52 24.75 -34.00 16.43
C THR A 52 23.34 -33.68 15.97
N VAL A 53 22.32 -34.33 16.54
CA VAL A 53 20.91 -34.02 16.20
C VAL A 53 20.52 -32.63 16.74
N ALA A 54 20.94 -32.29 17.96
CA ALA A 54 20.70 -30.98 18.55
C ALA A 54 21.39 -29.85 17.73
N ALA A 55 22.64 -30.07 17.29
CA ALA A 55 23.36 -29.11 16.43
C ALA A 55 22.70 -28.96 15.04
N GLY A 56 22.20 -30.07 14.46
CA GLY A 56 21.45 -30.06 13.21
C GLY A 56 20.15 -29.27 13.29
N VAL A 57 19.38 -29.48 14.34
CA VAL A 57 18.13 -28.73 14.58
C VAL A 57 18.42 -27.26 14.84
N ALA A 58 19.48 -26.93 15.61
CA ALA A 58 19.90 -25.56 15.90
C ALA A 58 20.31 -24.77 14.65
N LEU A 59 20.73 -25.44 13.56
CA LEU A 59 21.06 -24.78 12.29
C LEU A 59 19.87 -24.72 11.32
N ILE A 60 19.00 -25.75 11.31
CA ILE A 60 17.87 -25.82 10.39
C ILE A 60 16.77 -24.80 10.77
N VAL A 61 16.49 -24.64 12.06
CA VAL A 61 15.46 -23.71 12.54
C VAL A 61 15.76 -22.27 12.15
N PRO A 62 16.95 -21.70 12.44
CA PRO A 62 17.24 -20.35 11.99
C PRO A 62 17.32 -20.22 10.47
N ALA A 63 17.78 -21.22 9.74
CA ALA A 63 17.79 -21.22 8.28
C ALA A 63 16.38 -21.18 7.69
N ALA A 64 15.43 -21.94 8.27
CA ALA A 64 14.04 -21.94 7.86
C ALA A 64 13.35 -20.58 8.19
N VAL A 65 13.63 -20.01 9.36
CA VAL A 65 13.11 -18.69 9.76
C VAL A 65 13.69 -17.60 8.87
N PHE A 66 15.00 -17.60 8.61
CA PHE A 66 15.64 -16.65 7.71
C PHE A 66 15.12 -16.80 6.28
N GLY A 67 14.95 -18.01 5.79
CA GLY A 67 14.39 -18.30 4.47
C GLY A 67 12.96 -17.78 4.32
N SER A 68 12.11 -18.01 5.34
CA SER A 68 10.72 -17.52 5.31
C SER A 68 10.64 -15.98 5.37
N LEU A 69 11.44 -15.35 6.21
CA LEU A 69 11.52 -13.88 6.29
C LEU A 69 12.02 -13.26 4.98
N TRP A 70 13.02 -13.89 4.34
CA TRP A 70 13.55 -13.42 3.08
C TRP A 70 12.57 -13.56 1.91
N LEU A 71 11.80 -14.66 1.87
CA LEU A 71 10.73 -14.87 0.90
C LEU A 71 9.58 -13.88 1.10
N SER A 72 9.18 -13.63 2.35
CA SER A 72 8.15 -12.62 2.68
C SER A 72 8.59 -11.21 2.28
N ALA A 73 9.84 -10.83 2.62
CA ALA A 73 10.38 -9.52 2.26
C ALA A 73 10.45 -9.30 0.73
N ARG A 74 10.72 -10.36 -0.04
CA ARG A 74 10.68 -10.29 -1.51
C ARG A 74 9.25 -10.16 -2.06
N GLY A 75 8.27 -10.80 -1.43
CA GLY A 75 6.86 -10.64 -1.76
C GLY A 75 6.41 -9.21 -1.55
N ASP A 76 6.69 -8.65 -0.38
CA ASP A 76 6.33 -7.27 -0.04
C ASP A 76 6.95 -6.22 -0.98
N LEU A 77 8.18 -6.44 -1.45
CA LEU A 77 8.83 -5.55 -2.42
C LEU A 77 8.13 -5.61 -3.78
N ARG A 78 7.82 -6.80 -4.29
CA ARG A 78 7.09 -6.97 -5.55
C ARG A 78 5.71 -6.32 -5.50
N ASP A 79 4.97 -6.55 -4.42
CA ASP A 79 3.66 -5.93 -4.23
C ASP A 79 3.72 -4.40 -4.20
N ARG A 80 4.80 -3.83 -3.67
CA ARG A 80 5.04 -2.37 -3.70
C ARG A 80 5.37 -1.87 -5.10
N ASP A 81 6.24 -2.60 -5.81
CA ASP A 81 6.63 -2.26 -7.18
C ASP A 81 5.42 -2.35 -8.12
N ASP A 82 4.59 -3.39 -7.99
CA ASP A 82 3.37 -3.57 -8.78
C ASP A 82 2.35 -2.45 -8.50
N ARG A 83 2.17 -2.07 -7.23
CA ARG A 83 1.30 -0.94 -6.87
C ARG A 83 1.84 0.39 -7.40
N ALA A 84 3.15 0.62 -7.31
CA ALA A 84 3.76 1.82 -7.84
C ALA A 84 3.62 1.90 -9.36
N ALA A 85 3.83 0.80 -10.07
CA ALA A 85 3.63 0.72 -11.52
C ALA A 85 2.17 0.97 -11.91
N ALA A 86 1.22 0.39 -11.16
CA ALA A 86 -0.21 0.62 -11.40
C ALA A 86 -0.62 2.08 -11.14
N GLN A 87 -0.08 2.73 -10.10
CA GLN A 87 -0.29 4.15 -9.84
C GLN A 87 0.26 5.03 -10.96
N GLN A 88 1.49 4.77 -11.40
CA GLN A 88 2.09 5.49 -12.52
C GLN A 88 1.27 5.34 -13.80
N HIS A 89 0.76 4.14 -14.07
CA HIS A 89 -0.08 3.91 -15.23
C HIS A 89 -1.41 4.67 -15.14
N ALA A 90 -2.05 4.70 -13.96
CA ALA A 90 -3.25 5.50 -13.73
C ALA A 90 -2.99 7.00 -13.93
N GLU A 91 -1.88 7.52 -13.40
CA GLU A 91 -1.45 8.92 -13.58
C GLU A 91 -1.21 9.24 -15.06
N GLN A 92 -0.61 8.32 -15.82
CA GLN A 92 -0.40 8.49 -17.26
C GLN A 92 -1.72 8.53 -18.02
N VAL A 93 -2.61 7.55 -17.80
CA VAL A 93 -3.93 7.48 -18.46
C VAL A 93 -4.75 8.75 -18.16
N ALA A 94 -4.78 9.18 -16.90
CA ALA A 94 -5.48 10.39 -16.50
C ALA A 94 -4.89 11.65 -17.16
N THR A 95 -3.55 11.72 -17.25
CA THR A 95 -2.85 12.85 -17.91
C THR A 95 -3.17 12.91 -19.39
N ASP A 96 -3.07 11.78 -20.10
CA ASP A 96 -3.34 11.71 -21.52
C ASP A 96 -4.80 12.10 -21.83
N TYR A 97 -5.72 11.64 -20.97
CA TYR A 97 -7.12 11.99 -21.05
C TYR A 97 -7.34 13.51 -20.83
N ALA A 98 -6.80 14.06 -19.74
CA ALA A 98 -6.99 15.47 -19.38
C ALA A 98 -6.37 16.42 -20.41
N VAL A 99 -5.19 16.08 -20.94
CA VAL A 99 -4.57 16.81 -22.06
C VAL A 99 -5.46 16.73 -23.31
N GLY A 100 -5.95 15.54 -23.64
CA GLY A 100 -6.87 15.35 -24.78
C GLY A 100 -8.17 16.15 -24.61
N ALA A 101 -8.72 16.18 -23.40
CA ALA A 101 -9.92 16.95 -23.08
C ALA A 101 -9.72 18.47 -23.18
N SER A 102 -8.52 18.94 -22.86
CA SER A 102 -8.19 20.37 -22.90
C SER A 102 -7.66 20.86 -24.24
N ASN A 103 -7.35 19.95 -25.17
CA ASN A 103 -6.92 20.29 -26.55
C ASN A 103 -8.11 20.38 -27.48
N ILE A 104 -8.71 21.56 -27.59
CA ILE A 104 -9.95 21.81 -28.34
C ILE A 104 -9.64 22.65 -29.59
N ASP A 105 -10.21 22.24 -30.72
CA ASP A 105 -10.31 23.08 -31.93
C ASP A 105 -11.78 23.14 -32.38
N TYR A 106 -12.35 24.32 -32.34
CA TYR A 106 -13.74 24.57 -32.75
C TYR A 106 -14.06 24.10 -34.18
N ARG A 107 -13.04 23.98 -35.05
CA ARG A 107 -13.23 23.49 -36.43
C ARG A 107 -13.51 22.01 -36.49
N ASN A 108 -13.17 21.26 -35.43
CA ASN A 108 -13.26 19.81 -35.43
C ASN A 108 -13.75 19.23 -34.10
N VAL A 109 -14.79 19.84 -33.51
CA VAL A 109 -15.36 19.45 -32.21
C VAL A 109 -15.83 17.98 -32.22
N GLY A 110 -16.40 17.52 -33.34
CA GLY A 110 -16.87 16.14 -33.45
C GLY A 110 -15.74 15.11 -33.29
N ALA A 111 -14.61 15.33 -33.97
CA ALA A 111 -13.45 14.44 -33.82
C ALA A 111 -12.82 14.50 -32.41
N TRP A 112 -12.80 15.68 -31.78
CA TRP A 112 -12.38 15.84 -30.41
C TRP A 112 -13.25 15.03 -29.44
N ILE A 113 -14.58 15.12 -29.53
CA ILE A 113 -15.51 14.32 -28.74
C ILE A 113 -15.29 12.81 -29.00
N GLY A 114 -15.08 12.40 -30.26
CA GLY A 114 -14.79 11.03 -30.61
C GLY A 114 -13.54 10.48 -29.92
N LYS A 115 -12.47 11.27 -29.82
CA LYS A 115 -11.24 10.91 -29.10
C LYS A 115 -11.49 10.74 -27.60
N LEU A 116 -12.23 11.67 -26.99
CA LEU A 116 -12.58 11.59 -25.56
C LEU A 116 -13.34 10.30 -25.24
N LYS A 117 -14.33 9.97 -26.08
CA LYS A 117 -15.12 8.75 -25.89
C LYS A 117 -14.31 7.47 -26.01
N ALA A 118 -13.31 7.43 -26.86
CA ALA A 118 -12.49 6.22 -27.09
C ALA A 118 -11.75 5.75 -25.81
N GLY A 119 -11.34 6.67 -24.93
CA GLY A 119 -10.65 6.40 -23.67
C GLY A 119 -11.57 6.22 -22.47
N THR A 120 -12.90 6.27 -22.64
CA THR A 120 -13.85 6.27 -21.52
C THR A 120 -14.70 5.00 -21.45
N SER A 121 -15.33 4.80 -20.28
CA SER A 121 -16.36 3.78 -20.10
C SER A 121 -17.58 4.07 -20.98
N PRO A 122 -18.38 3.04 -21.34
CA PRO A 122 -19.61 3.24 -22.13
C PRO A 122 -20.58 4.23 -21.47
N GLN A 123 -20.63 4.24 -20.14
CA GLN A 123 -21.51 5.15 -19.40
C GLN A 123 -21.07 6.61 -19.55
N LEU A 124 -19.76 6.87 -19.43
CA LEU A 124 -19.21 8.22 -19.59
C LEU A 124 -19.28 8.67 -21.06
N ALA A 125 -19.04 7.76 -22.00
CA ALA A 125 -19.20 8.03 -23.44
C ALA A 125 -20.64 8.45 -23.77
N GLY A 126 -21.66 7.83 -23.16
CA GLY A 126 -23.06 8.22 -23.32
C GLY A 126 -23.37 9.62 -22.79
N LYS A 127 -22.74 10.03 -21.66
CA LYS A 127 -22.84 11.40 -21.14
C LYS A 127 -22.27 12.41 -22.15
N PHE A 128 -21.15 12.09 -22.82
CA PHE A 128 -20.58 12.95 -23.87
C PHE A 128 -21.48 13.04 -25.09
N ASP A 129 -22.09 11.95 -25.54
CA ASP A 129 -23.05 11.98 -26.65
C ASP A 129 -24.23 12.91 -26.36
N ALA A 130 -24.76 12.86 -25.14
CA ALA A 130 -25.88 13.71 -24.73
C ALA A 130 -25.49 15.21 -24.65
N THR A 131 -24.23 15.52 -24.35
CA THR A 131 -23.75 16.92 -24.18
C THR A 131 -23.08 17.48 -25.43
N ALA A 132 -22.69 16.64 -26.37
CA ALA A 132 -21.97 17.03 -27.59
C ALA A 132 -22.64 18.16 -28.40
N PRO A 133 -23.96 18.13 -28.68
CA PRO A 133 -24.61 19.21 -29.42
C PRO A 133 -24.48 20.57 -28.72
N LYS A 134 -24.64 20.56 -27.39
CA LYS A 134 -24.55 21.77 -26.57
C LYS A 134 -23.15 22.37 -26.58
N LEU A 135 -22.13 21.50 -26.52
CA LEU A 135 -20.73 21.91 -26.61
C LEU A 135 -20.44 22.56 -27.98
N GLN A 136 -20.94 21.98 -29.09
CA GLN A 136 -20.78 22.56 -30.42
C GLN A 136 -21.43 23.94 -30.53
N GLU A 137 -22.65 24.09 -30.00
CA GLU A 137 -23.37 25.38 -29.99
C GLU A 137 -22.57 26.50 -29.28
N ILE A 138 -21.72 26.13 -28.31
CA ILE A 138 -20.92 27.11 -27.56
C ILE A 138 -19.55 27.31 -28.23
N LEU A 139 -18.84 26.24 -28.51
CA LEU A 139 -17.45 26.29 -28.96
C LEU A 139 -17.28 26.88 -30.37
N VAL A 140 -18.22 26.57 -31.29
CA VAL A 140 -18.11 27.00 -32.69
C VAL A 140 -18.30 28.51 -32.85
N PRO A 141 -19.33 29.17 -32.29
CA PRO A 141 -19.48 30.63 -32.40
C PRO A 141 -18.36 31.38 -31.68
N LEU A 142 -17.87 30.84 -30.54
CA LEU A 142 -16.74 31.41 -29.80
C LEU A 142 -15.40 31.25 -30.54
N LYS A 143 -15.33 30.43 -31.55
CA LYS A 143 -14.07 30.02 -32.22
C LYS A 143 -13.02 29.55 -31.23
N TRP A 144 -13.47 28.75 -30.25
CA TRP A 144 -12.62 28.31 -29.14
C TRP A 144 -11.52 27.37 -29.62
N THR A 145 -10.29 27.73 -29.30
CA THR A 145 -9.14 26.87 -29.48
C THR A 145 -8.33 26.85 -28.17
N SER A 146 -7.92 25.67 -27.75
CA SER A 146 -7.07 25.52 -26.58
C SER A 146 -6.02 24.43 -26.77
N SER A 147 -4.90 24.62 -26.07
CA SER A 147 -3.81 23.66 -25.97
C SER A 147 -3.37 23.54 -24.52
N ALA A 148 -3.10 22.31 -24.08
CA ALA A 148 -2.75 22.01 -22.71
C ALA A 148 -1.38 21.37 -22.61
N THR A 149 -0.63 21.75 -21.58
CA THR A 149 0.63 21.15 -21.18
C THR A 149 0.49 20.59 -19.77
N PRO A 150 0.81 19.31 -19.53
CA PRO A 150 0.70 18.75 -18.19
C PRO A 150 1.77 19.33 -17.26
N ILE A 151 1.36 19.69 -16.04
CA ILE A 151 2.24 20.15 -14.97
C ILE A 151 2.57 18.97 -14.06
N ALA A 152 1.54 18.27 -13.58
CA ALA A 152 1.66 17.13 -12.68
C ALA A 152 0.38 16.30 -12.71
N ALA A 153 0.52 15.03 -12.35
CA ALA A 153 -0.60 14.16 -12.02
C ALA A 153 -0.29 13.40 -10.74
N LYS A 154 -1.31 13.17 -9.91
CA LYS A 154 -1.15 12.45 -8.65
C LYS A 154 -2.36 11.61 -8.31
N VAL A 155 -2.13 10.34 -8.01
CA VAL A 155 -3.15 9.48 -7.41
C VAL A 155 -3.45 9.99 -6.02
N MET A 156 -4.70 10.37 -5.78
CA MET A 156 -5.18 10.87 -4.48
C MET A 156 -5.67 9.73 -3.61
N ASN A 157 -6.38 8.77 -4.18
CA ASN A 157 -6.79 7.55 -3.50
C ASN A 157 -7.02 6.40 -4.49
N ASN A 158 -7.22 5.21 -3.93
CA ASN A 158 -7.68 4.03 -4.65
C ASN A 158 -8.82 3.42 -3.83
N GLU A 159 -10.04 3.58 -4.31
CA GLU A 159 -11.25 3.05 -3.68
C GLU A 159 -11.87 1.98 -4.55
N ASN A 160 -12.04 0.78 -3.99
CA ASN A 160 -12.62 -0.37 -4.71
C ASN A 160 -11.89 -0.73 -6.02
N GLY A 161 -10.58 -0.46 -6.08
CA GLY A 161 -9.77 -0.72 -7.26
C GLY A 161 -9.78 0.40 -8.30
N VAL A 162 -10.57 1.47 -8.12
CA VAL A 162 -10.59 2.65 -8.99
C VAL A 162 -9.62 3.69 -8.47
N TYR A 163 -8.73 4.16 -9.33
CA TYR A 163 -7.78 5.22 -9.02
C TYR A 163 -8.41 6.58 -9.27
N LYS A 164 -8.45 7.41 -8.25
CA LYS A 164 -8.80 8.83 -8.37
C LYS A 164 -7.52 9.65 -8.52
N VAL A 165 -7.38 10.31 -9.67
CA VAL A 165 -6.16 11.04 -10.05
C VAL A 165 -6.48 12.51 -10.25
N ASP A 166 -5.75 13.38 -9.57
CA ASP A 166 -5.77 14.81 -9.86
C ASP A 166 -4.68 15.14 -10.87
N VAL A 167 -5.07 15.80 -11.95
CA VAL A 167 -4.19 16.23 -13.04
C VAL A 167 -4.21 17.75 -13.14
N PHE A 168 -3.04 18.34 -13.06
CA PHE A 168 -2.82 19.80 -13.19
C PHE A 168 -2.28 20.10 -14.57
N LEU A 169 -2.96 20.99 -15.29
CA LEU A 169 -2.60 21.40 -16.64
C LEU A 169 -2.42 22.91 -16.70
N ASP A 170 -1.48 23.35 -17.50
CA ASP A 170 -1.41 24.71 -18.00
C ASP A 170 -2.09 24.76 -19.36
N VAL A 171 -3.14 25.56 -19.47
CA VAL A 171 -4.00 25.65 -20.66
C VAL A 171 -3.89 27.04 -21.26
N ASN A 172 -3.44 27.09 -22.50
CA ASN A 172 -3.48 28.30 -23.32
C ASN A 172 -4.71 28.24 -24.21
N SER A 173 -5.56 29.24 -24.16
CA SER A 173 -6.79 29.29 -24.94
C SER A 173 -6.92 30.59 -25.69
N THR A 174 -7.57 30.56 -26.88
CA THR A 174 -8.01 31.71 -27.65
C THR A 174 -9.48 31.59 -27.99
N SER A 175 -10.14 32.73 -28.14
CA SER A 175 -11.53 32.78 -28.58
C SER A 175 -11.78 34.07 -29.39
N ALA A 176 -12.96 34.18 -30.01
CA ALA A 176 -13.37 35.38 -30.67
C ALA A 176 -13.42 36.61 -29.74
N GLN A 177 -13.62 36.36 -28.43
CA GLN A 177 -13.67 37.40 -27.39
C GLN A 177 -12.28 37.72 -26.82
N THR A 178 -11.36 36.75 -26.87
CA THR A 178 -10.00 36.86 -26.33
C THR A 178 -8.98 36.40 -27.39
N PRO A 179 -8.82 37.16 -28.48
CA PRO A 179 -7.94 36.76 -29.58
C PRO A 179 -6.45 36.81 -29.22
N GLN A 180 -6.07 37.60 -28.22
CA GLN A 180 -4.71 37.64 -27.66
C GLN A 180 -4.34 36.41 -26.84
N GLY A 181 -5.32 35.57 -26.52
CA GLY A 181 -5.14 34.38 -25.72
C GLY A 181 -5.24 34.64 -24.21
N ALA A 182 -5.48 33.57 -23.48
CA ALA A 182 -5.44 33.52 -22.03
C ALA A 182 -4.76 32.21 -21.58
N GLN A 183 -3.94 32.33 -20.55
CA GLN A 183 -3.29 31.17 -19.90
C GLN A 183 -3.96 30.94 -18.55
N THR A 184 -4.29 29.69 -18.26
CA THR A 184 -4.99 29.31 -17.03
C THR A 184 -4.52 27.93 -16.56
N THR A 185 -4.31 27.78 -15.26
CA THR A 185 -4.10 26.45 -14.68
C THR A 185 -5.44 25.79 -14.39
N VAL A 186 -5.62 24.58 -14.88
CA VAL A 186 -6.84 23.80 -14.71
C VAL A 186 -6.52 22.49 -13.98
N THR A 187 -7.39 22.09 -13.09
CA THR A 187 -7.29 20.80 -12.39
C THR A 187 -8.44 19.91 -12.82
N TYR A 188 -8.12 18.69 -13.26
CA TYR A 188 -9.05 17.62 -13.50
C TYR A 188 -8.92 16.57 -12.42
N THR A 189 -10.03 16.07 -11.92
CA THR A 189 -10.10 14.85 -11.13
C THR A 189 -10.64 13.74 -12.02
N VAL A 190 -9.84 12.70 -12.27
CA VAL A 190 -10.14 11.64 -13.22
C VAL A 190 -10.17 10.31 -12.48
N ASP A 191 -11.27 9.58 -12.62
CA ASP A 191 -11.40 8.23 -12.08
C ASP A 191 -11.02 7.22 -13.17
N VAL A 192 -9.97 6.40 -12.90
CA VAL A 192 -9.42 5.39 -13.80
C VAL A 192 -9.64 4.01 -13.22
N ASP A 193 -10.30 3.12 -13.97
CA ASP A 193 -10.62 1.77 -13.54
C ASP A 193 -9.79 0.72 -14.30
N PRO A 194 -8.82 0.05 -13.63
CA PRO A 194 -8.08 -1.07 -14.21
C PRO A 194 -8.97 -2.24 -14.64
N GLY A 195 -10.06 -2.50 -13.90
CA GLY A 195 -10.99 -3.58 -14.17
C GLY A 195 -11.74 -3.43 -15.50
N SER A 196 -11.89 -2.20 -15.98
CA SER A 196 -12.48 -1.88 -17.28
C SER A 196 -11.45 -1.76 -18.42
N GLY A 197 -10.21 -2.20 -18.21
CA GLY A 197 -9.10 -2.04 -19.15
C GLY A 197 -8.51 -0.62 -19.13
N TRP A 198 -8.34 -0.07 -17.95
CA TRP A 198 -7.74 1.25 -17.70
C TRP A 198 -8.52 2.40 -18.33
N LYS A 199 -9.84 2.27 -18.38
CA LYS A 199 -10.71 3.33 -18.92
C LYS A 199 -11.03 4.37 -17.86
N VAL A 200 -11.23 5.59 -18.33
CA VAL A 200 -11.78 6.68 -17.53
C VAL A 200 -13.27 6.43 -17.31
N THR A 201 -13.68 6.35 -16.06
CA THR A 201 -15.06 6.04 -15.66
C THR A 201 -15.86 7.26 -15.23
N ASP A 202 -15.17 8.25 -14.66
CA ASP A 202 -15.76 9.56 -14.34
C ASP A 202 -14.71 10.67 -14.44
N VAL A 203 -15.18 11.88 -14.66
CA VAL A 203 -14.36 13.09 -14.71
C VAL A 203 -15.07 14.18 -13.93
N GLY A 204 -14.46 14.56 -12.84
CA GLY A 204 -14.89 15.67 -11.99
C GLY A 204 -13.95 16.86 -12.07
N GLY A 205 -14.41 17.98 -11.50
CA GLY A 205 -13.50 19.06 -11.17
C GLY A 205 -13.02 19.92 -12.32
N MET A 206 -13.88 20.72 -12.92
CA MET A 206 -13.45 22.02 -13.45
C MET A 206 -13.49 23.07 -12.31
N ALA A 207 -12.97 22.68 -11.14
CA ALA A 207 -12.88 23.56 -9.98
C ALA A 207 -11.73 24.56 -10.21
N GLY A 208 -12.00 25.62 -10.88
CA GLY A 208 -11.05 26.70 -11.17
C GLY A 208 -11.30 27.41 -12.49
N ALA A 209 -12.09 26.84 -13.40
CA ALA A 209 -12.36 27.41 -14.71
C ALA A 209 -13.48 28.49 -14.71
N LEU A 210 -14.20 28.63 -13.61
CA LEU A 210 -15.19 29.68 -13.47
C LEU A 210 -14.67 30.75 -12.48
N PRO A 211 -14.65 32.02 -12.86
CA PRO A 211 -14.35 33.11 -11.91
C PRO A 211 -15.40 33.03 -10.79
N LYS A 212 -14.94 33.00 -9.54
CA LYS A 212 -15.81 33.17 -8.37
C LYS A 212 -16.40 34.57 -8.47
N GLN A 213 -17.72 34.65 -8.65
CA GLN A 213 -18.46 35.90 -8.50
C GLN A 213 -18.51 36.31 -7.03
#